data_559d5b9018bed2773be3d2e2a03083fb
#
_entry.id   559d5b9018bed2773be3d2e2a03083fb
#
_cell.length_a   1.000
_cell.length_b   1.000
_cell.length_c   1.000
_cell.angle_alpha   90.00
_cell.angle_beta   90.00
_cell.angle_gamma   90.00
#
_symmetry.space_group_name_H-M   'P 1'
#
loop_
_entity.id
_entity.type
_entity.pdbx_description
1 polymer ?
#
loop_
_entity_poly.entity_id
_entity_poly.type
_entity_poly.pdbx_seq_one_letter_code
_entity_poly.pdbx_strand_id
1 'polypeptide(L)'
;GAPSGNPERVQLLGKILDANAFKELQVNTQGKFGGLGIEVGIEDGVVRVVSPIEDTPAFRAGIKSGDLIVKIDETATRGMPLNKAVELMRGKPGTPITLTIVRKDADGLLTFPLMREEINVKSVRSKMLEQGYGYVRVRNFQERTGQDLAAALKDFYKQGELKGLVLDVRADPGGLLNQAVAV
;
A
#
# COMPACT_ATOMS: atom_id res chain seq x y z
N GLY A 1 15.27 -29.45 -6.25
CA GLY A 1 14.78 -29.43 -4.90
C GLY A 1 14.73 -27.99 -4.43
N ALA A 2 13.55 -27.42 -4.26
CA ALA A 2 13.38 -26.10 -3.68
C ALA A 2 13.91 -26.12 -2.24
N PRO A 3 14.61 -25.08 -1.76
CA PRO A 3 14.94 -24.96 -0.35
C PRO A 3 13.64 -24.70 0.41
N SER A 4 13.12 -25.70 1.07
CA SER A 4 12.06 -25.57 2.04
C SER A 4 12.54 -24.57 3.11
N GLY A 5 11.89 -23.43 3.20
CA GLY A 5 12.16 -22.46 4.26
C GLY A 5 12.01 -23.17 5.60
N ASN A 6 13.12 -23.32 6.33
CA ASN A 6 13.16 -24.01 7.60
C ASN A 6 12.16 -23.35 8.56
N PRO A 7 11.11 -24.05 9.02
CA PRO A 7 10.11 -23.49 9.93
C PRO A 7 10.70 -22.94 11.23
N GLU A 8 11.86 -23.44 11.66
CA GLU A 8 12.60 -22.92 12.81
C GLU A 8 13.15 -21.50 12.58
N ARG A 9 13.55 -21.15 11.35
CA ARG A 9 13.97 -19.78 11.01
C ARG A 9 12.80 -18.79 11.04
N VAL A 10 11.62 -19.21 10.63
CA VAL A 10 10.41 -18.37 10.71
C VAL A 10 10.00 -18.17 12.19
N GLN A 11 10.11 -19.21 13.02
CA GLN A 11 9.87 -19.10 14.46
C GLN A 11 10.94 -18.27 15.19
N LEU A 12 12.20 -18.31 14.74
CA LEU A 12 13.27 -17.50 15.31
C LEU A 12 13.10 -16.02 15.00
N LEU A 13 12.69 -15.69 13.76
CA LEU A 13 12.35 -14.32 13.35
C LEU A 13 11.12 -13.79 14.11
N GLY A 14 10.12 -14.62 14.35
CA GLY A 14 8.94 -14.27 15.16
C GLY A 14 9.25 -14.05 16.66
N LYS A 15 10.40 -14.54 17.16
CA LYS A 15 10.88 -14.27 18.53
C LYS A 15 11.72 -13.00 18.64
N ILE A 16 12.27 -12.51 17.53
CA ILE A 16 13.13 -11.33 17.47
C ILE A 16 12.33 -10.06 17.12
N LEU A 17 11.26 -10.21 16.34
CA LEU A 17 10.35 -9.12 15.97
C LEU A 17 9.18 -9.05 16.96
N ASP A 18 8.81 -7.87 17.39
CA ASP A 18 7.53 -7.70 18.08
C ASP A 18 6.36 -8.02 17.11
N ALA A 19 5.17 -8.24 17.67
CA ALA A 19 4.01 -8.64 16.87
C ALA A 19 3.63 -7.62 15.78
N ASN A 20 3.97 -6.34 15.96
CA ASN A 20 3.70 -5.29 14.99
C ASN A 20 4.73 -5.30 13.87
N ALA A 21 6.01 -5.42 14.17
CA ALA A 21 7.07 -5.55 13.17
C ALA A 21 6.90 -6.83 12.32
N PHE A 22 6.41 -7.93 12.90
CA PHE A 22 6.08 -9.13 12.14
C PHE A 22 4.89 -8.94 11.20
N LYS A 23 3.83 -8.25 11.65
CA LYS A 23 2.69 -7.89 10.78
C LYS A 23 3.10 -6.97 9.64
N GLU A 24 3.96 -5.99 9.90
CA GLU A 24 4.48 -5.11 8.86
C GLU A 24 5.33 -5.87 7.82
N LEU A 25 6.15 -6.81 8.28
CA LEU A 25 6.91 -7.67 7.38
C LEU A 25 5.98 -8.51 6.48
N GLN A 26 4.91 -9.09 7.05
CA GLN A 26 3.91 -9.83 6.27
C GLN A 26 3.23 -8.94 5.23
N VAL A 27 2.81 -7.73 5.61
CA VAL A 27 2.19 -6.77 4.68
C VAL A 27 3.15 -6.41 3.54
N ASN A 28 4.42 -6.17 3.85
CA ASN A 28 5.42 -5.81 2.85
C ASN A 28 5.73 -6.95 1.88
N THR A 29 5.64 -8.20 2.32
CA THR A 29 5.92 -9.39 1.48
C THR A 29 4.69 -9.88 0.71
N GLN A 30 3.52 -9.87 1.33
CA GLN A 30 2.27 -10.31 0.70
C GLN A 30 1.60 -9.22 -0.12
N GLY A 31 1.87 -7.94 0.19
CA GLY A 31 1.23 -6.80 -0.45
C GLY A 31 -0.26 -6.64 -0.12
N LYS A 32 -0.74 -7.33 0.92
CA LYS A 32 -2.14 -7.37 1.32
C LYS A 32 -2.32 -7.05 2.79
N PHE A 33 -3.28 -6.22 3.11
CA PHE A 33 -3.68 -5.93 4.49
C PHE A 33 -5.14 -5.49 4.58
N GLY A 34 -5.78 -5.70 5.72
CA GLY A 34 -7.10 -5.18 5.99
C GLY A 34 -7.03 -3.71 6.39
N GLY A 35 -7.78 -2.84 5.70
CA GLY A 35 -7.77 -1.40 5.96
C GLY A 35 -8.63 -0.59 4.99
N LEU A 36 -8.28 0.67 4.79
CA LEU A 36 -9.05 1.64 4.02
C LEU A 36 -8.43 2.01 2.68
N GLY A 37 -7.13 1.71 2.48
CA GLY A 37 -6.42 2.09 1.27
C GLY A 37 -6.04 3.58 1.24
N ILE A 38 -5.47 4.09 2.33
CA ILE A 38 -5.00 5.47 2.44
C ILE A 38 -3.51 5.47 2.74
N GLU A 39 -2.76 6.22 1.96
CA GLU A 39 -1.39 6.61 2.30
C GLU A 39 -1.46 7.87 3.18
N VAL A 40 -0.85 7.82 4.35
CA VAL A 40 -0.94 8.89 5.36
C VAL A 40 0.44 9.34 5.83
N GLY A 41 0.51 10.58 6.27
CA GLY A 41 1.65 11.21 6.91
C GLY A 41 1.23 12.05 8.11
N ILE A 42 2.19 12.74 8.74
CA ILE A 42 1.92 13.73 9.78
C ILE A 42 2.25 15.11 9.22
N GLU A 43 1.34 16.06 9.42
CA GLU A 43 1.53 17.49 9.16
C GLU A 43 1.00 18.28 10.35
N ASP A 44 1.85 19.10 10.94
CA ASP A 44 1.52 19.93 12.14
C ASP A 44 0.89 19.13 13.29
N GLY A 45 1.36 17.90 13.50
CA GLY A 45 0.87 17.02 14.57
C GLY A 45 -0.50 16.40 14.30
N VAL A 46 -1.01 16.47 13.06
CA VAL A 46 -2.27 15.86 12.63
C VAL A 46 -2.01 14.86 11.52
N VAL A 47 -2.81 13.80 11.47
CA VAL A 47 -2.72 12.79 10.39
C VAL A 47 -3.27 13.39 9.11
N ARG A 48 -2.42 13.44 8.07
CA ARG A 48 -2.76 13.95 6.74
C ARG A 48 -2.84 12.81 5.73
N VAL A 49 -3.84 12.86 4.87
CA VAL A 49 -3.93 12.01 3.69
C VAL A 49 -2.92 12.47 2.64
N VAL A 50 -1.94 11.62 2.34
CA VAL A 50 -1.01 11.83 1.22
C VAL A 50 -1.73 11.51 -0.09
N SER A 51 -2.28 10.31 -0.20
CA SER A 51 -3.16 9.93 -1.30
C SER A 51 -4.06 8.73 -0.94
N PRO A 52 -5.30 8.69 -1.40
CA PRO A 52 -6.08 7.45 -1.40
C PRO A 52 -5.58 6.54 -2.53
N ILE A 53 -5.62 5.23 -2.28
CA ILE A 53 -5.28 4.20 -3.28
C ILE A 53 -6.53 3.94 -4.13
N GLU A 54 -6.38 3.91 -5.46
CA GLU A 54 -7.48 3.61 -6.39
C GLU A 54 -8.17 2.28 -6.04
N ASP A 55 -9.47 2.22 -6.29
CA ASP A 55 -10.33 1.04 -6.06
C ASP A 55 -10.44 0.59 -4.59
N THR A 56 -10.14 1.46 -3.64
CA THR A 56 -10.25 1.18 -2.20
C THR A 56 -11.44 1.89 -1.55
N PRO A 57 -11.85 1.48 -0.33
CA PRO A 57 -12.95 2.14 0.39
C PRO A 57 -12.79 3.65 0.52
N ALA A 58 -11.59 4.12 0.85
CA ALA A 58 -11.32 5.54 1.00
C ALA A 58 -11.45 6.30 -0.33
N PHE A 59 -10.94 5.74 -1.42
CA PHE A 59 -11.04 6.33 -2.75
C PHE A 59 -12.51 6.44 -3.19
N ARG A 60 -13.28 5.34 -3.07
CA ARG A 60 -14.72 5.32 -3.43
C ARG A 60 -15.56 6.26 -2.60
N ALA A 61 -15.19 6.48 -1.34
CA ALA A 61 -15.87 7.43 -0.46
C ALA A 61 -15.55 8.89 -0.77
N GLY A 62 -14.57 9.18 -1.64
CA GLY A 62 -14.20 10.54 -2.00
C GLY A 62 -13.25 11.23 -1.02
N ILE A 63 -12.47 10.46 -0.26
CA ILE A 63 -11.33 10.99 0.51
C ILE A 63 -10.29 11.48 -0.48
N LYS A 64 -9.66 12.62 -0.19
CA LYS A 64 -8.76 13.32 -1.10
C LYS A 64 -7.37 13.53 -0.48
N SER A 65 -6.37 13.69 -1.34
CA SER A 65 -5.06 14.16 -0.93
C SER A 65 -5.18 15.53 -0.25
N GLY A 66 -4.47 15.72 0.86
CA GLY A 66 -4.51 16.94 1.67
C GLY A 66 -5.59 16.96 2.76
N ASP A 67 -6.49 16.00 2.80
CA ASP A 67 -7.45 15.87 3.87
C ASP A 67 -6.74 15.64 5.22
N LEU A 68 -7.19 16.29 6.29
CA LEU A 68 -6.69 16.10 7.64
C LEU A 68 -7.65 15.19 8.41
N ILE A 69 -7.19 14.02 8.82
CA ILE A 69 -7.97 13.10 9.64
C ILE A 69 -7.87 13.55 11.09
N VAL A 70 -8.94 14.10 11.65
CA VAL A 70 -8.98 14.64 13.01
C VAL A 70 -9.55 13.67 14.04
N LYS A 71 -10.33 12.67 13.60
CA LYS A 71 -10.76 11.53 14.42
C LYS A 71 -10.77 10.23 13.63
N ILE A 72 -10.50 9.16 14.33
CA ILE A 72 -10.68 7.76 13.90
C ILE A 72 -11.64 7.14 14.91
N ASP A 73 -12.86 6.80 14.48
CA ASP A 73 -13.99 6.53 15.36
C ASP A 73 -14.15 7.66 16.39
N GLU A 74 -14.14 7.36 17.68
CA GLU A 74 -14.20 8.38 18.74
C GLU A 74 -12.83 8.92 19.18
N THR A 75 -11.73 8.42 18.60
CA THR A 75 -10.36 8.76 19.01
C THR A 75 -9.82 9.95 18.21
N ALA A 76 -9.48 11.05 18.90
CA ALA A 76 -8.82 12.19 18.28
C ALA A 76 -7.39 11.84 17.85
N THR A 77 -6.98 12.33 16.66
CA THR A 77 -5.67 12.02 16.09
C THR A 77 -4.59 13.06 16.38
N ARG A 78 -4.96 14.23 16.90
CA ARG A 78 -4.01 15.31 17.19
C ARG A 78 -2.95 14.86 18.18
N GLY A 79 -1.67 14.99 17.81
CA GLY A 79 -0.55 14.53 18.62
C GLY A 79 -0.34 13.00 18.64
N MET A 80 -1.15 12.26 17.90
CA MET A 80 -1.01 10.81 17.80
C MET A 80 0.18 10.44 16.92
N PRO A 81 1.01 9.48 17.33
CA PRO A 81 2.05 8.93 16.46
C PRO A 81 1.44 8.28 15.21
N LEU A 82 2.12 8.42 14.06
CA LEU A 82 1.62 7.90 12.77
C LEU A 82 1.33 6.40 12.80
N ASN A 83 2.22 5.62 13.41
CA ASN A 83 2.05 4.17 13.54
C ASN A 83 0.77 3.80 14.31
N LYS A 84 0.41 4.59 15.34
CA LYS A 84 -0.82 4.38 16.11
C LYS A 84 -2.06 4.69 15.28
N ALA A 85 -2.05 5.78 14.52
CA ALA A 85 -3.14 6.11 13.60
C ALA A 85 -3.32 5.02 12.53
N VAL A 86 -2.22 4.53 11.94
CA VAL A 86 -2.25 3.43 10.97
C VAL A 86 -2.81 2.15 11.61
N GLU A 87 -2.40 1.82 12.83
CA GLU A 87 -2.91 0.65 13.56
C GLU A 87 -4.44 0.73 13.76
N LEU A 88 -4.96 1.89 14.13
CA LEU A 88 -6.40 2.11 14.31
C LEU A 88 -7.18 2.00 12.99
N MET A 89 -6.60 2.48 11.87
CA MET A 89 -7.23 2.41 10.55
C MET A 89 -7.19 1.00 9.97
N ARG A 90 -6.18 0.18 10.30
CA ARG A 90 -6.11 -1.23 9.93
C ARG A 90 -7.12 -2.06 10.72
N GLY A 91 -7.41 -3.24 10.25
CA GLY A 91 -8.28 -4.19 10.93
C GLY A 91 -8.83 -5.25 9.99
N LYS A 92 -9.63 -6.16 10.55
CA LYS A 92 -10.23 -7.25 9.79
C LYS A 92 -11.12 -6.70 8.67
N PRO A 93 -10.99 -7.18 7.41
CA PRO A 93 -11.93 -6.86 6.34
C PRO A 93 -13.38 -7.13 6.77
N GLY A 94 -14.31 -6.26 6.34
CA GLY A 94 -15.71 -6.32 6.73
C GLY A 94 -16.04 -5.66 8.07
N THR A 95 -15.09 -5.02 8.75
CA THR A 95 -15.36 -4.27 9.98
C THR A 95 -15.55 -2.78 9.69
N PRO A 96 -16.52 -2.11 10.35
CA PRO A 96 -16.78 -0.69 10.16
C PRO A 96 -15.73 0.18 10.84
N ILE A 97 -15.56 1.39 10.32
CA ILE A 97 -14.74 2.45 10.89
C ILE A 97 -15.27 3.80 10.38
N THR A 98 -15.18 4.83 11.21
CA THR A 98 -15.57 6.18 10.82
C THR A 98 -14.38 7.12 10.88
N LEU A 99 -14.11 7.85 9.79
CA LEU A 99 -13.12 8.91 9.76
C LEU A 99 -13.82 10.26 9.80
N THR A 100 -13.36 11.16 10.69
CA THR A 100 -13.74 12.57 10.67
C THR A 100 -12.58 13.37 10.11
N ILE A 101 -12.88 14.18 9.11
CA ILE A 101 -11.88 14.84 8.27
C ILE A 101 -12.16 16.35 8.22
N VAL A 102 -11.11 17.15 8.25
CA VAL A 102 -11.12 18.57 7.86
C VAL A 102 -10.53 18.69 6.46
N ARG A 103 -11.26 19.34 5.58
CA ARG A 103 -10.83 19.62 4.19
C ARG A 103 -10.78 21.12 3.96
N LYS A 104 -9.70 21.60 3.34
CA LYS A 104 -9.44 23.04 3.16
C LYS A 104 -10.58 23.80 2.45
N ASP A 105 -11.22 23.14 1.48
CA ASP A 105 -12.24 23.75 0.63
C ASP A 105 -13.67 23.31 1.02
N ALA A 106 -13.87 22.85 2.26
CA ALA A 106 -15.17 22.45 2.77
C ALA A 106 -15.44 23.12 4.12
N ASP A 107 -16.67 23.56 4.31
CA ASP A 107 -17.11 24.10 5.58
C ASP A 107 -17.39 22.96 6.58
N GLY A 108 -16.72 23.02 7.74
CA GLY A 108 -16.96 22.09 8.84
C GLY A 108 -16.25 20.73 8.73
N LEU A 109 -16.74 19.80 9.53
CA LEU A 109 -16.22 18.45 9.63
C LEU A 109 -16.94 17.53 8.64
N LEU A 110 -16.17 16.76 7.88
CA LEU A 110 -16.69 15.73 6.98
C LEU A 110 -16.58 14.37 7.69
N THR A 111 -17.68 13.62 7.72
CA THR A 111 -17.73 12.30 8.32
C THR A 111 -17.84 11.22 7.23
N PHE A 112 -16.93 10.27 7.25
CA PHE A 112 -16.85 9.17 6.29
C PHE A 112 -17.03 7.85 7.03
N PRO A 113 -18.23 7.24 7.03
CA PRO A 113 -18.44 5.87 7.46
C PRO A 113 -17.89 4.94 6.38
N LEU A 114 -16.94 4.09 6.75
CA LEU A 114 -16.22 3.21 5.84
C LEU A 114 -16.27 1.76 6.33
N MET A 115 -16.11 0.83 5.40
CA MET A 115 -15.91 -0.58 5.71
C MET A 115 -14.47 -0.95 5.35
N ARG A 116 -13.75 -1.59 6.26
CA ARG A 116 -12.41 -2.11 5.95
C ARG A 116 -12.50 -3.21 4.91
N GLU A 117 -11.58 -3.22 3.97
CA GLU A 117 -11.45 -4.24 2.93
C GLU A 117 -10.04 -4.79 2.89
N GLU A 118 -9.83 -5.91 2.18
CA GLU A 118 -8.49 -6.36 1.83
C GLU A 118 -7.89 -5.39 0.80
N ILE A 119 -6.85 -4.69 1.18
CA ILE A 119 -6.15 -3.73 0.34
C ILE A 119 -4.96 -4.44 -0.33
N ASN A 120 -4.94 -4.42 -1.66
CA ASN A 120 -3.83 -4.92 -2.46
C ASN A 120 -2.96 -3.74 -2.93
N VAL A 121 -1.76 -3.62 -2.37
CA VAL A 121 -0.79 -2.63 -2.83
C VAL A 121 0.03 -3.24 -3.94
N LYS A 122 -0.21 -2.81 -5.18
CA LYS A 122 0.56 -3.29 -6.33
C LYS A 122 2.02 -2.86 -6.22
N SER A 123 2.92 -3.82 -6.24
CA SER A 123 4.37 -3.57 -6.27
C SER A 123 4.86 -3.08 -7.63
N VAL A 124 4.11 -3.36 -8.70
CA VAL A 124 4.43 -2.99 -10.08
C VAL A 124 3.43 -1.96 -10.59
N ARG A 125 3.94 -0.87 -11.13
CA ARG A 125 3.16 0.11 -11.90
C ARG A 125 3.78 0.28 -13.27
N SER A 126 2.94 0.37 -14.30
CA SER A 126 3.38 0.48 -15.68
C SER A 126 2.60 1.54 -16.43
N LYS A 127 3.25 2.16 -17.39
CA LYS A 127 2.62 3.08 -18.34
C LYS A 127 3.39 3.08 -19.66
N MET A 128 2.71 3.32 -20.77
CA MET A 128 3.36 3.67 -22.02
C MET A 128 3.76 5.14 -21.96
N LEU A 129 5.03 5.46 -22.23
CA LEU A 129 5.51 6.86 -22.30
C LEU A 129 5.17 7.47 -23.66
N GLU A 130 5.53 6.73 -24.71
CA GLU A 130 5.20 7.03 -26.10
C GLU A 130 5.13 5.70 -26.87
N GLN A 131 4.72 5.73 -28.12
CA GLN A 131 4.50 4.50 -28.91
C GLN A 131 5.78 3.65 -29.01
N GLY A 132 5.73 2.47 -28.43
CA GLY A 132 6.84 1.50 -28.37
C GLY A 132 7.81 1.69 -27.21
N TYR A 133 7.60 2.66 -26.31
CA TYR A 133 8.46 2.86 -25.13
C TYR A 133 7.68 2.72 -23.85
N GLY A 134 7.92 1.62 -23.13
CA GLY A 134 7.27 1.30 -21.86
C GLY A 134 8.06 1.81 -20.65
N TYR A 135 7.36 2.16 -19.61
CA TYR A 135 7.91 2.43 -18.28
C TYR A 135 7.28 1.50 -17.26
N VAL A 136 8.10 0.81 -16.49
CA VAL A 136 7.68 -0.03 -15.37
C VAL A 136 8.43 0.39 -14.13
N ARG A 137 7.71 0.59 -13.03
CA ARG A 137 8.29 0.83 -11.72
C ARG A 137 7.98 -0.34 -10.80
N VAL A 138 9.01 -0.93 -10.21
CA VAL A 138 8.93 -1.90 -9.12
C VAL A 138 9.23 -1.17 -7.82
N ARG A 139 8.28 -1.17 -6.88
CA ARG A 139 8.38 -0.45 -5.59
C ARG A 139 8.95 -1.32 -4.48
N ASN A 140 8.75 -2.62 -4.54
CA ASN A 140 9.28 -3.66 -3.65
C ASN A 140 9.01 -5.03 -4.26
N PHE A 141 9.67 -6.07 -3.74
CA PHE A 141 9.53 -7.44 -4.23
C PHE A 141 8.55 -8.25 -3.38
N GLN A 142 7.27 -8.25 -3.77
CA GLN A 142 6.17 -8.99 -3.16
C GLN A 142 5.97 -10.34 -3.89
N GLU A 143 5.13 -11.23 -3.32
CA GLU A 143 4.84 -12.56 -3.88
C GLU A 143 4.40 -12.56 -5.35
N ARG A 144 3.74 -11.48 -5.81
CA ARG A 144 3.21 -11.36 -7.16
C ARG A 144 4.02 -10.47 -8.09
N THR A 145 5.14 -9.91 -7.64
CA THR A 145 5.89 -8.91 -8.42
C THR A 145 6.30 -9.41 -9.79
N GLY A 146 6.84 -10.63 -9.89
CA GLY A 146 7.21 -11.21 -11.17
C GLY A 146 6.01 -11.44 -12.10
N GLN A 147 4.88 -11.89 -11.57
CA GLN A 147 3.63 -12.07 -12.34
C GLN A 147 3.07 -10.74 -12.82
N ASP A 148 3.05 -9.72 -11.96
CA ASP A 148 2.52 -8.40 -12.29
C ASP A 148 3.42 -7.70 -13.32
N LEU A 149 4.74 -7.88 -13.25
CA LEU A 149 5.67 -7.41 -14.28
C LEU A 149 5.42 -8.11 -15.63
N ALA A 150 5.27 -9.42 -15.63
CA ALA A 150 5.00 -10.18 -16.86
C ALA A 150 3.66 -9.75 -17.49
N ALA A 151 2.64 -9.47 -16.67
CA ALA A 151 1.36 -8.94 -17.14
C ALA A 151 1.51 -7.54 -17.77
N ALA A 152 2.27 -6.65 -17.13
CA ALA A 152 2.55 -5.31 -17.66
C ALA A 152 3.28 -5.37 -19.02
N LEU A 153 4.26 -6.24 -19.17
CA LEU A 153 4.96 -6.45 -20.44
C LEU A 153 4.02 -6.98 -21.52
N LYS A 154 3.18 -7.98 -21.21
CA LYS A 154 2.16 -8.48 -22.15
C LYS A 154 1.22 -7.38 -22.61
N ASP A 155 0.81 -6.49 -21.73
CA ASP A 155 -0.09 -5.38 -22.08
C ASP A 155 0.60 -4.35 -22.98
N PHE A 156 1.90 -4.12 -22.83
CA PHE A 156 2.67 -3.31 -23.78
C PHE A 156 2.72 -3.95 -25.16
N TYR A 157 3.01 -5.25 -25.27
CA TYR A 157 3.04 -5.95 -26.56
C TYR A 157 1.69 -5.99 -27.27
N LYS A 158 0.57 -5.97 -26.52
CA LYS A 158 -0.78 -5.83 -27.13
C LYS A 158 -1.00 -4.45 -27.79
N GLN A 159 -0.29 -3.42 -27.34
CA GLN A 159 -0.40 -2.08 -27.86
C GLN A 159 0.53 -1.84 -29.09
N GLY A 160 1.39 -2.77 -29.41
CA GLY A 160 2.32 -2.75 -30.52
C GLY A 160 3.71 -3.26 -30.17
N GLU A 161 4.65 -3.08 -31.08
CA GLU A 161 6.05 -3.48 -30.87
C GLU A 161 6.70 -2.62 -29.77
N LEU A 162 7.30 -3.28 -28.79
CA LEU A 162 8.06 -2.61 -27.72
C LEU A 162 9.51 -2.37 -28.18
N LYS A 163 9.84 -1.11 -28.44
CA LYS A 163 11.16 -0.66 -28.90
C LYS A 163 12.14 -0.43 -27.75
N GLY A 164 11.61 -0.11 -26.56
CA GLY A 164 12.42 0.11 -25.37
C GLY A 164 11.58 0.05 -24.09
N LEU A 165 12.28 -0.30 -22.99
CA LEU A 165 11.70 -0.40 -21.66
C LEU A 165 12.57 0.33 -20.64
N VAL A 166 11.96 1.19 -19.84
CA VAL A 166 12.57 1.77 -18.63
C VAL A 166 12.06 0.98 -17.44
N LEU A 167 12.96 0.26 -16.77
CA LEU A 167 12.68 -0.41 -15.49
C LEU A 167 13.20 0.47 -14.35
N ASP A 168 12.29 1.00 -13.54
CA ASP A 168 12.60 1.87 -12.41
C ASP A 168 12.49 1.08 -11.10
N VAL A 169 13.63 0.84 -10.48
CA VAL A 169 13.76 0.16 -9.17
C VAL A 169 14.26 1.13 -8.08
N ARG A 170 14.20 2.44 -8.31
CA ARG A 170 14.67 3.43 -7.34
C ARG A 170 13.77 3.46 -6.11
N ALA A 171 14.41 3.63 -4.94
CA ALA A 171 13.76 3.62 -3.64
C ALA A 171 13.00 2.32 -3.33
N ASP A 172 13.44 1.20 -3.91
CA ASP A 172 12.98 -0.13 -3.56
C ASP A 172 13.71 -0.58 -2.27
N PRO A 173 12.99 -0.82 -1.16
CA PRO A 173 13.60 -1.29 0.09
C PRO A 173 13.96 -2.78 0.04
N GLY A 174 13.71 -3.48 -1.06
CA GLY A 174 13.90 -4.92 -1.22
C GLY A 174 12.61 -5.72 -1.11
N GLY A 175 12.68 -6.92 -0.54
CA GLY A 175 11.55 -7.84 -0.38
C GLY A 175 11.96 -9.29 -0.54
N LEU A 176 11.14 -10.09 -1.22
CA LEU A 176 11.38 -11.51 -1.44
C LEU A 176 12.47 -11.74 -2.50
N LEU A 177 13.55 -12.41 -2.10
CA LEU A 177 14.70 -12.68 -2.98
C LEU A 177 14.31 -13.46 -4.23
N ASN A 178 13.43 -14.46 -4.12
CA ASN A 178 12.94 -15.24 -5.26
C ASN A 178 12.18 -14.38 -6.28
N GLN A 179 11.52 -13.34 -5.85
CA GLN A 179 10.84 -12.39 -6.73
C GLN A 179 11.83 -11.41 -7.38
N ALA A 180 12.87 -10.99 -6.65
CA ALA A 180 13.94 -10.18 -7.21
C ALA A 180 14.73 -10.91 -8.30
N VAL A 181 14.88 -12.22 -8.17
CA VAL A 181 15.52 -13.07 -9.20
C VAL A 181 14.58 -13.32 -10.40
N ALA A 182 13.26 -13.27 -10.20
CA ALA A 182 12.26 -13.48 -11.24
C ALA A 182 12.01 -12.26 -12.13
N VAL A 183 12.43 -11.06 -11.68
CA VAL A 183 12.34 -9.78 -12.40
C VAL A 183 13.58 -9.54 -13.23
#